data_02b10142767d6ee9d83e491e376e4d7f
#
_entry.id   02b10142767d6ee9d83e491e376e4d7f
#
_cell.length_a   1.000
_cell.length_b   1.000
_cell.length_c   1.000
_cell.angle_alpha   90.00
_cell.angle_beta   90.00
_cell.angle_gamma   90.00
#
_symmetry.space_group_name_H-M   'P 1'
#
loop_
_entity.id
_entity.type
_entity.pdbx_description
1 polymer ?
#
loop_
_entity_poly.entity_id
_entity_poly.type
_entity_poly.pdbx_seq_one_letter_code
_entity_poly.pdbx_strand_id
1 'polypeptide(L)'
;MIFGSGTMLSFGYTLLTGVIINLLAGVWMSRYMLNSVIRYKLFNQEKWFRKKKDKKILKFAEAKKYFFLTSVALLLTGTIWSCVNGMKLDTQFTGGVILRYTYTGKADTGQIQKEVEDIVDRSVSVQTSENSATGEKSLVITLSGKKGLTPEQQKEILNTINQGNKNQFETSETSAVEPYIGAKALKNSVIAIVLSFLFIVVYIRLRFSALGGLASGVTAVIALVHDILIVLFIFGIFRIPVNDAFVAVTLTIIGYSINDTIVLYDRIREHRSNMKKKSTLAELVDISTTETLQRSINTAFTVVLCAFIIFVVSVVYRMESITNFSLPLLVGLISGCYSSICIAGPLWVWWEEHREKIQKRKTGQKRK
;
A
#
# COMPACT_ATOMS: atom_id res chain seq x y z
N MET A 1 7.80 7.29 13.15
CA MET A 1 7.63 7.96 14.46
C MET A 1 8.17 9.39 14.45
N ILE A 2 9.44 9.62 14.06
CA ILE A 2 10.05 10.97 14.05
C ILE A 2 9.32 11.96 13.12
N PHE A 3 8.74 11.48 12.04
CA PHE A 3 8.05 12.29 11.01
C PHE A 3 6.53 12.24 11.10
N GLY A 4 5.96 11.41 11.98
CA GLY A 4 4.52 11.24 12.11
C GLY A 4 3.90 12.16 13.14
N SER A 5 2.69 12.61 12.89
CA SER A 5 1.82 13.35 13.82
C SER A 5 0.43 12.70 13.81
N GLY A 6 -0.32 12.88 14.91
CA GLY A 6 -1.69 12.42 14.98
C GLY A 6 -1.87 10.91 14.73
N THR A 7 -2.74 10.55 13.80
CA THR A 7 -3.09 9.16 13.45
C THR A 7 -1.90 8.36 12.89
N MET A 8 -1.01 8.99 12.12
CA MET A 8 0.21 8.36 11.63
C MET A 8 1.16 7.91 12.74
N LEU A 9 1.26 8.68 13.83
CA LEU A 9 2.11 8.32 14.97
C LEU A 9 1.55 7.08 15.67
N SER A 10 0.25 7.05 15.93
CA SER A 10 -0.46 5.90 16.54
C SER A 10 -0.32 4.65 15.68
N PHE A 11 -0.49 4.78 14.36
CA PHE A 11 -0.26 3.70 13.40
C PHE A 11 1.18 3.17 13.47
N GLY A 12 2.18 4.05 13.52
CA GLY A 12 3.58 3.68 13.65
C GLY A 12 3.88 2.89 14.93
N TYR A 13 3.29 3.27 16.08
CA TYR A 13 3.44 2.52 17.34
C TYR A 13 2.79 1.14 17.28
N THR A 14 1.58 1.03 16.77
CA THR A 14 0.88 -0.26 16.64
C THR A 14 1.61 -1.18 15.68
N LEU A 15 2.10 -0.66 14.56
CA LEU A 15 2.87 -1.43 13.59
C LEU A 15 4.20 -1.95 14.21
N LEU A 16 4.95 -1.09 14.90
CA LEU A 16 6.20 -1.50 15.56
C LEU A 16 5.95 -2.57 16.62
N THR A 17 4.95 -2.38 17.46
CA THR A 17 4.56 -3.35 18.48
C THR A 17 4.15 -4.68 17.84
N GLY A 18 3.35 -4.63 16.75
CA GLY A 18 2.94 -5.80 15.98
C GLY A 18 4.14 -6.57 15.40
N VAL A 19 5.14 -5.85 14.86
CA VAL A 19 6.37 -6.48 14.33
C VAL A 19 7.16 -7.18 15.44
N ILE A 20 7.33 -6.55 16.61
CA ILE A 20 8.02 -7.16 17.77
C ILE A 20 7.28 -8.42 18.23
N ILE A 21 5.97 -8.33 18.40
CA ILE A 21 5.14 -9.48 18.81
C ILE A 21 5.22 -10.60 17.76
N ASN A 22 5.16 -10.26 16.47
CA ASN A 22 5.27 -11.23 15.38
C ASN A 22 6.64 -11.91 15.37
N LEU A 23 7.72 -11.21 15.67
CA LEU A 23 9.05 -11.81 15.81
C LEU A 23 9.09 -12.84 16.96
N LEU A 24 8.52 -12.49 18.12
CA LEU A 24 8.47 -13.38 19.27
C LEU A 24 7.54 -14.58 19.03
N ALA A 25 6.31 -14.34 18.57
CA ALA A 25 5.32 -15.39 18.36
C ALA A 25 5.63 -16.23 17.11
N GLY A 26 5.98 -15.59 16.01
CA GLY A 26 6.20 -16.24 14.71
C GLY A 26 7.50 -17.05 14.66
N VAL A 27 8.57 -16.63 15.33
CA VAL A 27 9.85 -17.33 15.29
C VAL A 27 10.03 -18.23 16.52
N TRP A 28 9.88 -17.70 17.70
CA TRP A 28 10.16 -18.46 18.92
C TRP A 28 9.04 -19.41 19.29
N MET A 29 7.83 -18.89 19.43
CA MET A 29 6.69 -19.69 19.93
C MET A 29 6.29 -20.76 18.91
N SER A 30 6.20 -20.44 17.63
CA SER A 30 5.86 -21.39 16.58
C SER A 30 6.91 -22.53 16.46
N ARG A 31 8.21 -22.20 16.57
CA ARG A 31 9.27 -23.19 16.58
C ARG A 31 9.22 -24.12 17.78
N TYR A 32 8.93 -23.55 18.96
CA TYR A 32 8.77 -24.34 20.18
C TYR A 32 7.55 -25.27 20.11
N MET A 33 6.42 -24.73 19.63
CA MET A 33 5.19 -25.52 19.43
C MET A 33 5.40 -26.64 18.40
N LEU A 34 6.04 -26.34 17.27
CA LEU A 34 6.31 -27.33 16.23
C LEU A 34 7.21 -28.45 16.76
N ASN A 35 8.27 -28.13 17.50
CA ASN A 35 9.14 -29.11 18.11
C ASN A 35 8.39 -29.99 19.13
N SER A 36 7.45 -29.43 19.87
CA SER A 36 6.61 -30.18 20.82
C SER A 36 5.65 -31.11 20.08
N VAL A 37 5.01 -30.64 19.01
CA VAL A 37 4.04 -31.42 18.22
C VAL A 37 4.72 -32.59 17.48
N ILE A 38 5.93 -32.38 16.91
CA ILE A 38 6.67 -33.42 16.19
C ILE A 38 7.09 -34.60 17.10
N ARG A 39 7.20 -34.38 18.42
CA ARG A 39 7.50 -35.45 19.38
C ARG A 39 6.37 -36.51 19.47
N TYR A 40 5.15 -36.17 19.12
CA TYR A 40 4.04 -37.12 19.09
C TYR A 40 4.05 -37.94 17.80
N LYS A 41 4.14 -39.28 17.89
CA LYS A 41 4.15 -40.21 16.75
C LYS A 41 2.95 -40.01 15.80
N LEU A 42 1.82 -39.49 16.31
CA LEU A 42 0.60 -39.24 15.54
C LEU A 42 0.83 -38.19 14.44
N PHE A 43 1.65 -37.18 14.71
CA PHE A 43 1.91 -36.08 13.79
C PHE A 43 3.21 -36.22 12.99
N ASN A 44 4.06 -37.21 13.32
CA ASN A 44 5.32 -37.48 12.64
C ASN A 44 5.20 -38.69 11.69
N GLN A 45 4.14 -38.74 10.85
CA GLN A 45 3.96 -39.78 9.85
C GLN A 45 4.23 -39.21 8.47
N GLU A 46 4.95 -39.96 7.60
CA GLU A 46 5.27 -39.55 6.22
C GLU A 46 4.02 -39.15 5.39
N LYS A 47 2.85 -39.72 5.68
CA LYS A 47 1.60 -39.39 4.99
C LYS A 47 1.16 -37.93 5.16
N TRP A 48 1.61 -37.24 6.22
CA TRP A 48 1.33 -35.83 6.45
C TRP A 48 2.24 -34.91 5.65
N PHE A 49 3.38 -35.42 5.17
CA PHE A 49 4.36 -34.66 4.40
C PHE A 49 4.17 -34.97 2.92
N ARG A 50 3.63 -34.01 2.17
CA ARG A 50 3.50 -34.15 0.71
C ARG A 50 4.85 -34.31 0.07
N LYS A 51 5.06 -35.42 -0.69
CA LYS A 51 6.23 -35.56 -1.57
C LYS A 51 6.24 -34.40 -2.56
N LYS A 52 7.41 -33.75 -2.68
CA LYS A 52 7.62 -32.66 -3.65
C LYS A 52 7.42 -33.25 -5.06
N LYS A 53 6.32 -32.90 -5.72
CA LYS A 53 6.14 -33.24 -7.14
C LYS A 53 7.00 -32.31 -7.97
N ASP A 54 7.64 -32.82 -9.01
CA ASP A 54 8.33 -32.00 -10.00
C ASP A 54 7.34 -30.99 -10.58
N LYS A 55 7.58 -29.71 -10.34
CA LYS A 55 6.72 -28.63 -10.84
C LYS A 55 7.16 -28.29 -12.26
N LYS A 56 6.21 -28.16 -13.16
CA LYS A 56 6.47 -27.60 -14.49
C LYS A 56 6.99 -26.17 -14.31
N ILE A 57 8.16 -25.87 -14.85
CA ILE A 57 8.76 -24.55 -14.80
C ILE A 57 7.91 -23.60 -15.64
N LEU A 58 7.46 -22.51 -15.01
CA LEU A 58 6.70 -21.46 -15.66
C LEU A 58 7.65 -20.40 -16.20
N LYS A 59 7.41 -19.91 -17.42
CA LYS A 59 8.32 -19.01 -18.15
C LYS A 59 7.98 -17.53 -17.93
N PHE A 60 8.24 -17.04 -16.73
CA PHE A 60 7.98 -15.64 -16.36
C PHE A 60 8.90 -14.66 -17.08
N ALA A 61 10.20 -15.00 -17.20
CA ALA A 61 11.16 -14.12 -17.86
C ALA A 61 10.94 -14.05 -19.38
N GLU A 62 10.44 -15.09 -20.03
CA GLU A 62 10.03 -15.05 -21.45
C GLU A 62 8.78 -14.18 -21.64
N ALA A 63 7.82 -14.25 -20.69
CA ALA A 63 6.57 -13.50 -20.73
C ALA A 63 6.72 -12.01 -20.30
N LYS A 64 7.94 -11.55 -19.99
CA LYS A 64 8.21 -10.19 -19.47
C LYS A 64 7.57 -9.05 -20.27
N LYS A 65 7.50 -9.18 -21.59
CA LYS A 65 6.90 -8.18 -22.47
C LYS A 65 5.41 -7.97 -22.18
N TYR A 66 4.68 -9.05 -21.95
CA TYR A 66 3.25 -8.98 -21.63
C TYR A 66 3.01 -8.35 -20.25
N PHE A 67 3.80 -8.74 -19.25
CA PHE A 67 3.72 -8.16 -17.91
C PHE A 67 4.04 -6.67 -17.90
N PHE A 68 5.12 -6.26 -18.58
CA PHE A 68 5.48 -4.84 -18.67
C PHE A 68 4.43 -4.05 -19.46
N LEU A 69 3.90 -4.61 -20.56
CA LEU A 69 2.83 -3.96 -21.34
C LEU A 69 1.58 -3.75 -20.47
N THR A 70 1.16 -4.77 -19.73
CA THR A 70 0.00 -4.69 -18.81
C THR A 70 0.25 -3.63 -17.73
N SER A 71 1.41 -3.63 -17.09
CA SER A 71 1.77 -2.64 -16.07
C SER A 71 1.78 -1.21 -16.65
N VAL A 72 2.40 -1.02 -17.80
CA VAL A 72 2.45 0.29 -18.46
C VAL A 72 1.05 0.75 -18.85
N ALA A 73 0.20 -0.13 -19.39
CA ALA A 73 -1.18 0.18 -19.74
C ALA A 73 -1.99 0.60 -18.49
N LEU A 74 -1.86 -0.13 -17.37
CA LEU A 74 -2.52 0.21 -16.10
C LEU A 74 -2.04 1.58 -15.58
N LEU A 75 -0.72 1.82 -15.58
CA LEU A 75 -0.15 3.08 -15.12
C LEU A 75 -0.57 4.26 -16.01
N LEU A 76 -0.57 4.09 -17.33
CA LEU A 76 -1.03 5.12 -18.27
C LEU A 76 -2.52 5.43 -18.08
N THR A 77 -3.36 4.41 -17.98
CA THR A 77 -4.81 4.58 -17.75
C THR A 77 -5.06 5.32 -16.44
N GLY A 78 -4.39 4.92 -15.35
CA GLY A 78 -4.51 5.57 -14.05
C GLY A 78 -4.02 7.02 -14.07
N THR A 79 -2.90 7.29 -14.76
CA THR A 79 -2.36 8.64 -14.92
C THR A 79 -3.31 9.54 -15.71
N ILE A 80 -3.81 9.06 -16.84
CA ILE A 80 -4.78 9.82 -17.67
C ILE A 80 -6.04 10.12 -16.84
N TRP A 81 -6.58 9.12 -16.14
CA TRP A 81 -7.74 9.31 -15.28
C TRP A 81 -7.49 10.36 -14.19
N SER A 82 -6.33 10.30 -13.54
CA SER A 82 -5.96 11.25 -12.47
C SER A 82 -5.74 12.68 -13.01
N CYS A 83 -5.21 12.82 -14.22
CA CYS A 83 -5.04 14.13 -14.87
C CYS A 83 -6.37 14.76 -15.28
N VAL A 84 -7.32 13.95 -15.76
CA VAL A 84 -8.65 14.45 -16.20
C VAL A 84 -9.54 14.78 -15.02
N ASN A 85 -9.61 13.92 -13.99
CA ASN A 85 -10.54 14.06 -12.88
C ASN A 85 -9.96 14.81 -11.67
N GLY A 86 -8.64 15.05 -11.66
CA GLY A 86 -7.92 15.62 -10.53
C GLY A 86 -7.83 14.65 -9.33
N MET A 87 -6.99 15.01 -8.38
CA MET A 87 -6.85 14.30 -7.11
C MET A 87 -7.22 15.22 -5.96
N LYS A 88 -8.06 14.74 -5.04
CA LYS A 88 -8.43 15.50 -3.86
C LYS A 88 -7.40 15.28 -2.75
N LEU A 89 -6.79 16.36 -2.27
CA LEU A 89 -5.98 16.34 -1.05
C LEU A 89 -6.87 16.68 0.13
N ASP A 90 -6.69 15.95 1.24
CA ASP A 90 -7.39 16.19 2.49
C ASP A 90 -6.88 17.47 3.19
N THR A 91 -7.72 18.05 4.05
CA THR A 91 -7.35 19.18 4.92
C THR A 91 -6.16 18.86 5.81
N GLN A 92 -5.91 17.61 6.15
CA GLN A 92 -4.72 17.19 6.87
C GLN A 92 -3.42 17.57 6.16
N PHE A 93 -3.44 17.69 4.82
CA PHE A 93 -2.27 18.06 4.01
C PHE A 93 -2.35 19.47 3.43
N THR A 94 -3.54 19.97 3.17
CA THR A 94 -3.73 21.33 2.61
C THR A 94 -3.95 22.39 3.64
N GLY A 95 -4.30 22.00 4.86
CA GLY A 95 -4.93 22.86 5.87
C GLY A 95 -6.40 23.07 5.56
N GLY A 96 -7.15 23.61 6.51
CA GLY A 96 -8.56 23.88 6.36
C GLY A 96 -9.32 23.80 7.66
N VAL A 97 -10.63 23.63 7.58
CA VAL A 97 -11.53 23.53 8.73
C VAL A 97 -12.29 22.22 8.68
N ILE A 98 -12.37 21.57 9.82
CA ILE A 98 -13.20 20.38 10.02
C ILE A 98 -14.33 20.77 10.98
N LEU A 99 -15.55 20.68 10.50
CA LEU A 99 -16.77 20.89 11.29
C LEU A 99 -17.38 19.51 11.58
N ARG A 100 -17.65 19.25 12.84
CA ARG A 100 -18.35 18.05 13.27
C ARG A 100 -19.69 18.39 13.88
N TYR A 101 -20.74 17.82 13.33
CA TYR A 101 -22.11 17.97 13.81
C TYR A 101 -22.65 16.62 14.28
N THR A 102 -23.30 16.60 15.42
CA THR A 102 -24.12 15.44 15.83
C THR A 102 -25.51 15.58 15.24
N TYR A 103 -26.11 14.47 14.82
CA TYR A 103 -27.43 14.45 14.23
C TYR A 103 -28.18 13.15 14.52
N THR A 104 -29.52 13.22 14.42
CA THR A 104 -30.40 12.06 14.55
C THR A 104 -31.11 11.81 13.22
N GLY A 105 -31.15 10.54 12.76
CA GLY A 105 -31.82 10.17 11.52
C GLY A 105 -30.88 9.78 10.38
N LYS A 106 -31.20 10.17 9.14
CA LYS A 106 -30.39 9.90 7.93
C LYS A 106 -29.96 11.23 7.33
N ALA A 107 -28.69 11.40 7.04
CA ALA A 107 -28.13 12.56 6.36
C ALA A 107 -27.77 12.17 4.91
N ASP A 108 -28.18 13.01 3.95
CA ASP A 108 -27.75 12.89 2.56
C ASP A 108 -26.45 13.68 2.36
N THR A 109 -25.34 12.95 2.40
CA THR A 109 -24.01 13.55 2.28
C THR A 109 -23.79 14.25 0.94
N GLY A 110 -24.42 13.76 -0.15
CA GLY A 110 -24.26 14.35 -1.48
C GLY A 110 -24.98 15.69 -1.63
N GLN A 111 -26.18 15.82 -1.04
CA GLN A 111 -26.90 17.08 -1.03
C GLN A 111 -26.20 18.11 -0.14
N ILE A 112 -25.82 17.72 1.07
CA ILE A 112 -25.13 18.59 2.03
C ILE A 112 -23.80 19.08 1.45
N GLN A 113 -23.06 18.23 0.75
CA GLN A 113 -21.80 18.62 0.12
C GLN A 113 -22.00 19.76 -0.88
N LYS A 114 -23.00 19.67 -1.75
CA LYS A 114 -23.30 20.72 -2.74
C LYS A 114 -23.73 22.03 -2.08
N GLU A 115 -24.64 21.94 -1.11
CA GLU A 115 -25.13 23.11 -0.38
C GLU A 115 -24.00 23.86 0.33
N VAL A 116 -23.05 23.14 0.92
CA VAL A 116 -21.89 23.74 1.59
C VAL A 116 -20.85 24.24 0.58
N GLU A 117 -20.62 23.55 -0.54
CA GLU A 117 -19.72 24.00 -1.61
C GLU A 117 -20.19 25.34 -2.18
N ASP A 118 -21.51 25.54 -2.36
CA ASP A 118 -22.10 26.79 -2.85
C ASP A 118 -21.89 27.97 -1.89
N ILE A 119 -21.87 27.73 -0.57
CA ILE A 119 -21.63 28.78 0.45
C ILE A 119 -20.17 29.21 0.52
N VAL A 120 -19.24 28.22 0.42
CA VAL A 120 -17.83 28.48 0.72
C VAL A 120 -16.93 28.64 -0.50
N ASP A 121 -17.46 28.38 -1.70
CA ASP A 121 -16.74 28.42 -3.00
C ASP A 121 -15.40 27.67 -2.97
N ARG A 122 -15.40 26.48 -2.37
CA ARG A 122 -14.23 25.58 -2.27
C ARG A 122 -14.65 24.13 -2.16
N SER A 123 -13.68 23.24 -2.41
CA SER A 123 -13.90 21.80 -2.30
C SER A 123 -14.23 21.39 -0.87
N VAL A 124 -15.36 20.72 -0.71
CA VAL A 124 -15.89 20.21 0.55
C VAL A 124 -15.96 18.69 0.47
N SER A 125 -15.61 18.03 1.56
CA SER A 125 -15.84 16.58 1.71
C SER A 125 -16.78 16.40 2.90
N VAL A 126 -17.87 15.66 2.67
CA VAL A 126 -18.87 15.36 3.69
C VAL A 126 -18.89 13.87 3.94
N GLN A 127 -18.72 13.48 5.19
CA GLN A 127 -18.71 12.07 5.61
C GLN A 127 -19.60 11.90 6.83
N THR A 128 -20.23 10.73 6.94
CA THR A 128 -20.96 10.33 8.15
C THR A 128 -20.14 9.34 8.95
N SER A 129 -20.15 9.48 10.27
CA SER A 129 -19.51 8.55 11.20
C SER A 129 -20.52 8.17 12.28
N GLU A 130 -20.56 6.90 12.64
CA GLU A 130 -21.38 6.41 13.75
C GLU A 130 -20.46 5.82 14.83
N ASN A 131 -20.61 6.31 16.05
CA ASN A 131 -19.88 5.78 17.19
C ASN A 131 -20.51 4.46 17.61
N SER A 132 -19.81 3.35 17.37
CA SER A 132 -20.31 2.00 17.67
C SER A 132 -20.57 1.75 19.16
N ALA A 133 -20.01 2.57 20.07
CA ALA A 133 -20.20 2.41 21.51
C ALA A 133 -21.40 3.19 22.04
N THR A 134 -21.66 4.38 21.50
CA THR A 134 -22.75 5.28 21.96
C THR A 134 -23.94 5.31 21.01
N GLY A 135 -23.78 4.83 19.76
CA GLY A 135 -24.79 4.95 18.70
C GLY A 135 -24.95 6.36 18.16
N GLU A 136 -24.14 7.31 18.60
CA GLU A 136 -24.18 8.70 18.14
C GLU A 136 -23.71 8.82 16.69
N LYS A 137 -24.51 9.49 15.88
CA LYS A 137 -24.19 9.78 14.49
C LYS A 137 -23.59 11.17 14.38
N SER A 138 -22.45 11.25 13.72
CA SER A 138 -21.74 12.49 13.47
C SER A 138 -21.60 12.74 11.97
N LEU A 139 -21.86 13.96 11.54
CA LEU A 139 -21.57 14.47 10.21
C LEU A 139 -20.26 15.24 10.29
N VAL A 140 -19.28 14.84 9.50
CA VAL A 140 -17.97 15.48 9.42
C VAL A 140 -17.87 16.21 8.09
N ILE A 141 -17.82 17.55 8.14
CA ILE A 141 -17.62 18.41 6.98
C ILE A 141 -16.19 18.91 7.00
N THR A 142 -15.46 18.58 5.95
CA THR A 142 -14.06 18.92 5.79
C THR A 142 -13.90 19.93 4.66
N LEU A 143 -13.43 21.12 4.98
CA LEU A 143 -13.25 22.22 4.04
C LEU A 143 -11.76 22.44 3.78
N SER A 144 -11.31 22.15 2.58
CA SER A 144 -9.91 22.33 2.17
C SER A 144 -9.61 23.80 1.86
N GLY A 145 -8.43 24.29 2.26
CA GLY A 145 -7.94 25.62 1.87
C GLY A 145 -7.27 26.41 2.98
N LYS A 146 -6.65 27.51 2.59
CA LYS A 146 -5.78 28.32 3.48
C LYS A 146 -6.56 29.31 4.39
N LYS A 147 -7.83 29.55 4.11
CA LYS A 147 -8.64 30.50 4.90
C LYS A 147 -9.49 29.75 5.91
N GLY A 148 -9.47 30.17 7.16
CA GLY A 148 -10.41 29.73 8.17
C GLY A 148 -11.86 30.05 7.77
N LEU A 149 -12.83 29.58 8.53
CA LEU A 149 -14.23 30.00 8.45
C LEU A 149 -14.49 31.12 9.44
N THR A 150 -15.21 32.14 9.01
CA THR A 150 -15.71 33.14 9.95
C THR A 150 -16.87 32.56 10.79
N PRO A 151 -17.14 33.11 11.99
CA PRO A 151 -18.27 32.65 12.80
C PRO A 151 -19.62 32.76 12.08
N GLU A 152 -19.76 33.78 11.20
CA GLU A 152 -20.93 34.00 10.36
C GLU A 152 -21.11 32.85 9.35
N GLN A 153 -20.06 32.47 8.65
CA GLN A 153 -20.07 31.35 7.70
C GLN A 153 -20.38 30.01 8.39
N GLN A 154 -19.87 29.80 9.61
CA GLN A 154 -20.19 28.58 10.38
C GLN A 154 -21.67 28.51 10.74
N LYS A 155 -22.27 29.63 11.13
CA LYS A 155 -23.73 29.74 11.41
C LYS A 155 -24.54 29.54 10.13
N GLU A 156 -24.13 30.12 9.01
CA GLU A 156 -24.79 29.98 7.72
C GLU A 156 -24.79 28.52 7.27
N ILE A 157 -23.67 27.82 7.34
CA ILE A 157 -23.57 26.38 7.04
C ILE A 157 -24.53 25.59 7.93
N LEU A 158 -24.52 25.82 9.25
CA LEU A 158 -25.41 25.12 10.17
C LEU A 158 -26.90 25.37 9.84
N ASN A 159 -27.27 26.62 9.57
CA ASN A 159 -28.62 26.97 9.22
C ASN A 159 -29.06 26.32 7.90
N THR A 160 -28.23 26.35 6.88
CA THR A 160 -28.50 25.75 5.57
C THR A 160 -28.73 24.24 5.68
N ILE A 161 -27.85 23.54 6.40
CA ILE A 161 -27.97 22.09 6.62
C ILE A 161 -29.25 21.75 7.39
N ASN A 162 -29.64 22.58 8.38
CA ASN A 162 -30.86 22.37 9.15
C ASN A 162 -32.11 22.68 8.36
N GLN A 163 -32.08 23.64 7.42
CA GLN A 163 -33.23 23.99 6.55
C GLN A 163 -33.43 22.97 5.43
N GLY A 164 -32.34 22.44 4.86
CA GLY A 164 -32.37 21.47 3.76
C GLY A 164 -32.68 20.02 4.21
N ASN A 165 -32.55 19.71 5.49
CA ASN A 165 -32.71 18.37 6.02
C ASN A 165 -33.77 18.33 7.14
N LYS A 166 -34.52 17.23 7.23
CA LYS A 166 -35.47 16.97 8.33
C LYS A 166 -34.81 16.69 9.70
N ASN A 167 -33.50 16.67 9.75
CA ASN A 167 -32.72 16.36 10.93
C ASN A 167 -32.23 17.64 11.62
N GLN A 168 -32.17 17.64 12.93
CA GLN A 168 -31.48 18.70 13.68
C GLN A 168 -30.00 18.35 13.81
N PHE A 169 -29.15 19.24 13.31
CA PHE A 169 -27.72 19.15 13.44
C PHE A 169 -27.25 20.12 14.54
N GLU A 170 -26.49 19.60 15.48
CA GLU A 170 -25.88 20.39 16.55
C GLU A 170 -24.35 20.39 16.40
N THR A 171 -23.71 21.53 16.57
CA THR A 171 -22.25 21.63 16.51
C THR A 171 -21.64 20.89 17.69
N SER A 172 -20.91 19.82 17.40
CA SER A 172 -20.17 19.05 18.41
C SER A 172 -18.74 19.57 18.56
N GLU A 173 -18.07 19.82 17.44
CA GLU A 173 -16.66 20.24 17.46
C GLU A 173 -16.33 21.01 16.18
N THR A 174 -15.50 22.05 16.32
CA THR A 174 -14.87 22.76 15.19
C THR A 174 -13.38 22.71 15.38
N SER A 175 -12.68 22.08 14.45
CA SER A 175 -11.22 22.00 14.44
C SER A 175 -10.67 22.68 13.17
N ALA A 176 -9.73 23.60 13.35
CA ALA A 176 -9.02 24.23 12.24
C ALA A 176 -7.60 23.66 12.16
N VAL A 177 -7.19 23.22 10.97
CA VAL A 177 -5.82 22.80 10.69
C VAL A 177 -5.11 23.93 9.97
N GLU A 178 -4.09 24.48 10.59
CA GLU A 178 -3.28 25.53 9.95
C GLU A 178 -2.60 24.98 8.68
N PRO A 179 -2.59 25.74 7.56
CA PRO A 179 -1.98 25.31 6.31
C PRO A 179 -0.49 24.94 6.44
N TYR A 180 0.21 25.58 7.35
CA TYR A 180 1.61 25.26 7.65
C TYR A 180 1.76 23.85 8.24
N ILE A 181 0.86 23.44 9.13
CA ILE A 181 0.86 22.10 9.75
C ILE A 181 0.57 21.05 8.69
N GLY A 182 -0.42 21.28 7.83
CA GLY A 182 -0.77 20.39 6.73
C GLY A 182 0.38 20.22 5.72
N ALA A 183 0.97 21.30 5.26
CA ALA A 183 2.13 21.24 4.35
C ALA A 183 3.34 20.53 4.98
N LYS A 184 3.57 20.72 6.28
CA LYS A 184 4.62 20.01 7.02
C LYS A 184 4.32 18.52 7.11
N ALA A 185 3.06 18.12 7.37
CA ALA A 185 2.64 16.72 7.40
C ALA A 185 2.85 16.03 6.05
N LEU A 186 2.42 16.67 4.95
CA LEU A 186 2.65 16.16 3.59
C LEU A 186 4.15 16.00 3.28
N LYS A 187 4.95 17.03 3.58
CA LYS A 187 6.42 16.97 3.40
C LYS A 187 7.03 15.81 4.18
N ASN A 188 6.66 15.65 5.44
CA ASN A 188 7.17 14.56 6.28
C ASN A 188 6.77 13.17 5.74
N SER A 189 5.55 13.03 5.22
CA SER A 189 5.05 11.80 4.60
C SER A 189 5.87 11.42 3.37
N VAL A 190 6.14 12.37 2.48
CA VAL A 190 6.99 12.15 1.30
C VAL A 190 8.41 11.77 1.72
N ILE A 191 8.99 12.46 2.71
CA ILE A 191 10.31 12.13 3.24
C ILE A 191 10.33 10.70 3.80
N ALA A 192 9.30 10.28 4.54
CA ALA A 192 9.21 8.93 5.09
C ALA A 192 9.20 7.85 3.99
N ILE A 193 8.44 8.06 2.91
CA ILE A 193 8.41 7.13 1.76
C ILE A 193 9.78 7.08 1.07
N VAL A 194 10.41 8.22 0.80
CA VAL A 194 11.73 8.29 0.15
C VAL A 194 12.80 7.63 1.01
N LEU A 195 12.81 7.88 2.31
CA LEU A 195 13.72 7.21 3.24
C LEU A 195 13.48 5.70 3.28
N SER A 196 12.24 5.25 3.24
CA SER A 196 11.92 3.81 3.16
C SER A 196 12.54 3.17 1.92
N PHE A 197 12.43 3.81 0.76
CA PHE A 197 13.08 3.33 -0.46
C PHE A 197 14.61 3.30 -0.35
N LEU A 198 15.20 4.34 0.21
CA LEU A 198 16.64 4.40 0.42
C LEU A 198 17.13 3.24 1.31
N PHE A 199 16.46 3.03 2.45
CA PHE A 199 16.80 1.91 3.36
C PHE A 199 16.63 0.55 2.68
N ILE A 200 15.58 0.37 1.88
CA ILE A 200 15.35 -0.86 1.11
C ILE A 200 16.48 -1.10 0.11
N VAL A 201 16.87 -0.09 -0.66
CA VAL A 201 18.00 -0.21 -1.62
C VAL A 201 19.29 -0.57 -0.90
N VAL A 202 19.60 0.11 0.20
CA VAL A 202 20.81 -0.16 1.00
C VAL A 202 20.76 -1.59 1.56
N TYR A 203 19.64 -2.00 2.16
CA TYR A 203 19.47 -3.35 2.69
C TYR A 203 19.65 -4.42 1.60
N ILE A 204 18.98 -4.29 0.46
CA ILE A 204 19.06 -5.25 -0.64
C ILE A 204 20.48 -5.27 -1.24
N ARG A 205 21.11 -4.10 -1.40
CA ARG A 205 22.48 -4.00 -1.89
C ARG A 205 23.46 -4.79 -1.01
N LEU A 206 23.34 -4.67 0.31
CA LEU A 206 24.19 -5.38 1.26
C LEU A 206 23.87 -6.89 1.30
N ARG A 207 22.58 -7.22 1.34
CA ARG A 207 22.10 -8.60 1.48
C ARG A 207 22.28 -9.45 0.22
N PHE A 208 22.17 -8.84 -0.97
CA PHE A 208 22.21 -9.50 -2.27
C PHE A 208 23.37 -9.02 -3.16
N SER A 209 24.51 -8.72 -2.57
CA SER A 209 25.72 -8.30 -3.29
C SER A 209 26.12 -9.26 -4.42
N ALA A 210 25.95 -10.57 -4.20
CA ALA A 210 26.20 -11.62 -5.19
C ALA A 210 25.31 -11.55 -6.45
N LEU A 211 24.12 -10.93 -6.35
CA LEU A 211 23.19 -10.73 -7.48
C LEU A 211 23.40 -9.40 -8.21
N GLY A 212 24.49 -8.67 -7.95
CA GLY A 212 24.62 -7.30 -8.41
C GLY A 212 23.77 -6.36 -7.57
N GLY A 213 23.98 -6.33 -6.27
CA GLY A 213 23.13 -5.76 -5.22
C GLY A 213 22.46 -4.42 -5.53
N LEU A 214 23.11 -3.52 -6.29
CA LEU A 214 22.46 -2.27 -6.73
C LEU A 214 21.34 -2.53 -7.74
N ALA A 215 21.56 -3.42 -8.71
CA ALA A 215 20.55 -3.77 -9.71
C ALA A 215 19.31 -4.40 -9.01
N SER A 216 19.53 -5.35 -8.09
CA SER A 216 18.45 -5.96 -7.31
C SER A 216 17.69 -4.93 -6.46
N GLY A 217 18.40 -3.98 -5.84
CA GLY A 217 17.77 -2.93 -5.05
C GLY A 217 16.91 -1.97 -5.88
N VAL A 218 17.43 -1.51 -7.01
CA VAL A 218 16.72 -0.59 -7.90
C VAL A 218 15.50 -1.26 -8.53
N THR A 219 15.64 -2.51 -9.00
CA THR A 219 14.51 -3.22 -9.62
C THR A 219 13.39 -3.55 -8.60
N ALA A 220 13.74 -3.82 -7.35
CA ALA A 220 12.76 -3.94 -6.28
C ALA A 220 12.02 -2.62 -6.02
N VAL A 221 12.73 -1.49 -5.96
CA VAL A 221 12.08 -0.17 -5.76
C VAL A 221 11.20 0.20 -6.94
N ILE A 222 11.57 -0.11 -8.19
CA ILE A 222 10.70 0.13 -9.35
C ILE A 222 9.38 -0.64 -9.22
N ALA A 223 9.43 -1.90 -8.76
CA ALA A 223 8.22 -2.67 -8.48
C ALA A 223 7.37 -2.05 -7.36
N LEU A 224 8.01 -1.55 -6.29
CA LEU A 224 7.30 -0.84 -5.21
C LEU A 224 6.67 0.48 -5.67
N VAL A 225 7.36 1.25 -6.51
CA VAL A 225 6.81 2.50 -7.10
C VAL A 225 5.59 2.18 -7.95
N HIS A 226 5.62 1.10 -8.74
CA HIS A 226 4.45 0.62 -9.47
C HIS A 226 3.26 0.38 -8.53
N ASP A 227 3.47 -0.33 -7.41
CA ASP A 227 2.41 -0.65 -6.45
C ASP A 227 1.81 0.61 -5.80
N ILE A 228 2.66 1.58 -5.44
CA ILE A 228 2.22 2.85 -4.86
C ILE A 228 1.40 3.66 -5.86
N LEU A 229 1.81 3.68 -7.14
CA LEU A 229 1.06 4.38 -8.18
C LEU A 229 -0.32 3.74 -8.40
N ILE A 230 -0.43 2.41 -8.37
CA ILE A 230 -1.73 1.72 -8.43
C ILE A 230 -2.62 2.14 -7.25
N VAL A 231 -2.07 2.17 -6.03
CA VAL A 231 -2.81 2.63 -4.85
C VAL A 231 -3.26 4.08 -5.01
N LEU A 232 -2.37 4.96 -5.46
CA LEU A 232 -2.68 6.37 -5.69
C LEU A 232 -3.82 6.54 -6.71
N PHE A 233 -3.85 5.73 -7.77
CA PHE A 233 -4.94 5.74 -8.74
C PHE A 233 -6.28 5.27 -8.14
N ILE A 234 -6.27 4.32 -7.21
CA ILE A 234 -7.49 3.92 -6.49
C ILE A 234 -8.05 5.10 -5.69
N PHE A 235 -7.20 5.88 -5.00
CA PHE A 235 -7.65 7.12 -4.35
C PHE A 235 -8.29 8.09 -5.35
N GLY A 236 -7.68 8.26 -6.53
CA GLY A 236 -8.22 9.12 -7.59
C GLY A 236 -9.55 8.60 -8.18
N ILE A 237 -9.62 7.32 -8.52
CA ILE A 237 -10.80 6.68 -9.16
C ILE A 237 -12.03 6.74 -8.25
N PHE A 238 -11.85 6.39 -6.97
CA PHE A 238 -12.93 6.40 -5.98
C PHE A 238 -13.12 7.76 -5.29
N ARG A 239 -12.37 8.80 -5.74
CA ARG A 239 -12.40 10.14 -5.18
C ARG A 239 -12.17 10.21 -3.66
N ILE A 240 -11.42 9.26 -3.14
CA ILE A 240 -11.00 9.23 -1.74
C ILE A 240 -9.96 10.35 -1.55
N PRO A 241 -10.13 11.25 -0.56
CA PRO A 241 -9.15 12.29 -0.32
C PRO A 241 -7.83 11.66 0.19
N VAL A 242 -6.72 12.12 -0.41
CA VAL A 242 -5.37 11.67 -0.02
C VAL A 242 -5.02 12.29 1.33
N ASN A 243 -4.89 11.44 2.33
CA ASN A 243 -4.64 11.78 3.75
C ASN A 243 -3.64 10.82 4.39
N ASP A 244 -3.56 10.83 5.72
CA ASP A 244 -2.71 9.91 6.50
C ASP A 244 -2.98 8.43 6.19
N ALA A 245 -4.22 8.05 5.82
CA ALA A 245 -4.54 6.68 5.44
C ALA A 245 -3.79 6.26 4.18
N PHE A 246 -3.64 7.14 3.18
CA PHE A 246 -2.81 6.86 2.00
C PHE A 246 -1.36 6.53 2.39
N VAL A 247 -0.78 7.31 3.30
CA VAL A 247 0.60 7.08 3.75
C VAL A 247 0.71 5.75 4.50
N ALA A 248 -0.23 5.47 5.39
CA ALA A 248 -0.28 4.22 6.15
C ALA A 248 -0.42 3.00 5.23
N VAL A 249 -1.33 3.04 4.25
CA VAL A 249 -1.51 2.01 3.23
C VAL A 249 -0.23 1.83 2.41
N THR A 250 0.36 2.92 1.93
CA THR A 250 1.60 2.91 1.15
C THR A 250 2.75 2.23 1.91
N LEU A 251 3.00 2.63 3.16
CA LEU A 251 4.06 2.02 3.98
C LEU A 251 3.79 0.54 4.28
N THR A 252 2.53 0.17 4.48
CA THR A 252 2.13 -1.23 4.67
C THR A 252 2.42 -2.07 3.42
N ILE A 253 2.06 -1.56 2.24
CA ILE A 253 2.28 -2.25 0.97
C ILE A 253 3.76 -2.34 0.64
N ILE A 254 4.56 -1.31 0.91
CA ILE A 254 6.02 -1.34 0.78
C ILE A 254 6.59 -2.51 1.61
N GLY A 255 6.19 -2.62 2.88
CA GLY A 255 6.67 -3.67 3.77
C GLY A 255 6.23 -5.07 3.33
N TYR A 256 4.99 -5.21 2.83
CA TYR A 256 4.45 -6.47 2.36
C TYR A 256 5.08 -6.91 1.02
N SER A 257 5.09 -6.05 0.01
CA SER A 257 5.58 -6.37 -1.33
C SER A 257 7.08 -6.66 -1.34
N ILE A 258 7.87 -5.90 -0.56
CA ILE A 258 9.32 -6.16 -0.46
C ILE A 258 9.64 -7.52 0.16
N ASN A 259 8.82 -8.04 1.08
CA ASN A 259 9.01 -9.35 1.69
C ASN A 259 8.99 -10.46 0.63
N ASP A 260 8.03 -10.45 -0.30
CA ASP A 260 7.94 -11.42 -1.38
C ASP A 260 9.11 -11.28 -2.37
N THR A 261 9.49 -10.06 -2.70
CA THR A 261 10.66 -9.78 -3.56
C THR A 261 11.95 -10.29 -2.94
N ILE A 262 12.15 -10.14 -1.61
CA ILE A 262 13.32 -10.68 -0.89
C ILE A 262 13.35 -12.21 -0.97
N VAL A 263 12.21 -12.87 -0.80
CA VAL A 263 12.11 -14.34 -0.90
C VAL A 263 12.50 -14.81 -2.30
N LEU A 264 12.05 -14.12 -3.34
CA LEU A 264 12.42 -14.41 -4.72
C LEU A 264 13.93 -14.22 -4.94
N TYR A 265 14.49 -13.10 -4.52
CA TYR A 265 15.93 -12.81 -4.68
C TYR A 265 16.82 -13.76 -3.87
N ASP A 266 16.39 -14.20 -2.69
CA ASP A 266 17.11 -15.20 -1.91
C ASP A 266 17.16 -16.53 -2.65
N ARG A 267 16.07 -16.93 -3.29
CA ARG A 267 16.02 -18.13 -4.12
C ARG A 267 16.86 -18.03 -5.38
N ILE A 268 16.83 -16.89 -6.06
CA ILE A 268 17.70 -16.62 -7.21
C ILE A 268 19.17 -16.69 -6.79
N ARG A 269 19.53 -16.15 -5.62
CA ARG A 269 20.90 -16.20 -5.10
C ARG A 269 21.34 -17.64 -4.83
N GLU A 270 20.48 -18.47 -4.23
CA GLU A 270 20.75 -19.87 -3.97
C GLU A 270 21.01 -20.65 -5.25
N HIS A 271 20.17 -20.49 -6.25
CA HIS A 271 20.35 -21.14 -7.54
C HIS A 271 21.56 -20.61 -8.32
N ARG A 272 21.86 -19.31 -8.22
CA ARG A 272 23.03 -18.73 -8.88
C ARG A 272 24.35 -19.32 -8.40
N SER A 273 24.45 -19.69 -7.13
CA SER A 273 25.67 -20.36 -6.59
C SER A 273 25.88 -21.74 -7.20
N ASN A 274 24.82 -22.42 -7.64
CA ASN A 274 24.83 -23.78 -8.21
C ASN A 274 24.64 -23.79 -9.74
N MET A 275 24.70 -22.62 -10.38
CA MET A 275 24.40 -22.46 -11.80
C MET A 275 25.44 -23.18 -12.69
N LYS A 276 24.96 -24.05 -13.58
CA LYS A 276 25.81 -24.68 -14.60
C LYS A 276 26.24 -23.64 -15.65
N LYS A 277 27.43 -23.77 -16.22
CA LYS A 277 27.98 -22.84 -17.24
C LYS A 277 27.09 -22.58 -18.47
N LYS A 278 26.10 -23.43 -18.73
CA LYS A 278 25.19 -23.33 -19.89
C LYS A 278 23.81 -22.73 -19.59
N SER A 279 23.45 -22.49 -18.30
CA SER A 279 22.13 -21.97 -17.96
C SER A 279 22.07 -20.46 -18.17
N THR A 280 20.90 -19.96 -18.57
CA THR A 280 20.66 -18.51 -18.77
C THR A 280 20.12 -17.86 -17.49
N LEU A 281 20.28 -16.51 -17.38
CA LEU A 281 19.69 -15.75 -16.27
C LEU A 281 18.16 -15.84 -16.27
N ALA A 282 17.56 -15.94 -17.44
CA ALA A 282 16.11 -16.11 -17.59
C ALA A 282 15.62 -17.44 -16.99
N GLU A 283 16.29 -18.57 -17.33
CA GLU A 283 15.98 -19.89 -16.75
C GLU A 283 16.15 -19.89 -15.23
N LEU A 284 17.19 -19.22 -14.73
CA LEU A 284 17.45 -19.10 -13.31
C LEU A 284 16.29 -18.42 -12.57
N VAL A 285 15.77 -17.32 -13.12
CA VAL A 285 14.61 -16.60 -12.56
C VAL A 285 13.35 -17.41 -12.69
N ASP A 286 13.11 -18.08 -13.82
CA ASP A 286 11.93 -18.90 -14.05
C ASP A 286 11.82 -20.07 -13.05
N ILE A 287 12.94 -20.75 -12.80
CA ILE A 287 13.02 -21.82 -11.78
C ILE A 287 12.76 -21.24 -10.39
N SER A 288 13.45 -20.16 -10.02
CA SER A 288 13.35 -19.55 -8.70
C SER A 288 11.93 -19.03 -8.43
N THR A 289 11.32 -18.36 -9.43
CA THR A 289 9.93 -17.86 -9.33
C THR A 289 8.94 -19.02 -9.21
N THR A 290 9.09 -20.10 -10.02
CA THR A 290 8.21 -21.26 -9.94
C THR A 290 8.27 -21.95 -8.58
N GLU A 291 9.42 -22.03 -7.97
CA GLU A 291 9.60 -22.64 -6.64
C GLU A 291 9.01 -21.80 -5.51
N THR A 292 9.14 -20.48 -5.58
CA THR A 292 8.61 -19.55 -4.57
C THR A 292 7.13 -19.22 -4.77
N LEU A 293 6.59 -19.43 -5.99
CA LEU A 293 5.24 -19.02 -6.39
C LEU A 293 4.14 -19.46 -5.41
N GLN A 294 4.17 -20.74 -5.01
CA GLN A 294 3.15 -21.27 -4.09
C GLN A 294 3.17 -20.58 -2.73
N ARG A 295 4.37 -20.24 -2.24
CA ARG A 295 4.53 -19.50 -0.98
C ARG A 295 3.96 -18.08 -1.14
N SER A 296 4.37 -17.36 -2.18
CA SER A 296 3.90 -16.00 -2.46
C SER A 296 2.38 -15.95 -2.65
N ILE A 297 1.80 -16.87 -3.42
CA ILE A 297 0.34 -16.94 -3.61
C ILE A 297 -0.39 -17.24 -2.29
N ASN A 298 0.08 -18.20 -1.50
CA ASN A 298 -0.56 -18.54 -0.22
C ASN A 298 -0.48 -17.36 0.77
N THR A 299 0.68 -16.68 0.85
CA THR A 299 0.86 -15.50 1.70
C THR A 299 -0.03 -14.35 1.22
N ALA A 300 -0.05 -14.07 -0.08
CA ALA A 300 -0.91 -13.05 -0.66
C ALA A 300 -2.39 -13.36 -0.41
N PHE A 301 -2.82 -14.60 -0.65
CA PHE A 301 -4.20 -15.01 -0.45
C PHE A 301 -4.68 -14.79 0.99
N THR A 302 -3.88 -15.18 1.98
CA THR A 302 -4.26 -15.01 3.39
C THR A 302 -4.39 -13.53 3.77
N VAL A 303 -3.47 -12.67 3.37
CA VAL A 303 -3.49 -11.24 3.71
C VAL A 303 -4.57 -10.50 2.92
N VAL A 304 -4.74 -10.81 1.62
CA VAL A 304 -5.82 -10.28 0.77
C VAL A 304 -7.18 -10.69 1.34
N LEU A 305 -7.35 -11.94 1.79
CA LEU A 305 -8.58 -12.39 2.42
C LEU A 305 -8.89 -11.60 3.71
N CYS A 306 -7.89 -11.35 4.56
CA CYS A 306 -8.07 -10.52 5.76
C CYS A 306 -8.49 -9.09 5.38
N ALA A 307 -7.80 -8.46 4.42
CA ALA A 307 -8.15 -7.12 3.95
C ALA A 307 -9.54 -7.07 3.31
N PHE A 308 -9.92 -8.11 2.57
CA PHE A 308 -11.25 -8.25 1.97
C PHE A 308 -12.35 -8.36 3.04
N ILE A 309 -12.14 -9.16 4.09
CA ILE A 309 -13.11 -9.26 5.20
C ILE A 309 -13.28 -7.90 5.89
N ILE A 310 -12.18 -7.19 6.17
CA ILE A 310 -12.23 -5.84 6.74
C ILE A 310 -13.01 -4.90 5.83
N PHE A 311 -12.75 -4.94 4.52
CA PHE A 311 -13.46 -4.13 3.52
C PHE A 311 -14.96 -4.43 3.51
N VAL A 312 -15.35 -5.71 3.43
CA VAL A 312 -16.77 -6.10 3.43
C VAL A 312 -17.47 -5.66 4.72
N VAL A 313 -16.87 -5.92 5.87
CA VAL A 313 -17.42 -5.50 7.17
C VAL A 313 -17.58 -3.97 7.21
N SER A 314 -16.58 -3.21 6.77
CA SER A 314 -16.63 -1.75 6.78
C SER A 314 -17.74 -1.19 5.86
N VAL A 315 -17.97 -1.83 4.72
CA VAL A 315 -19.08 -1.46 3.81
C VAL A 315 -20.44 -1.79 4.40
N VAL A 316 -20.60 -2.99 4.99
CA VAL A 316 -21.86 -3.43 5.60
C VAL A 316 -22.25 -2.53 6.77
N TYR A 317 -21.29 -2.18 7.62
CA TYR A 317 -21.51 -1.30 8.78
C TYR A 317 -21.34 0.19 8.45
N ARG A 318 -21.15 0.56 7.18
CA ARG A 318 -20.98 1.94 6.70
C ARG A 318 -19.87 2.74 7.42
N MET A 319 -18.78 2.07 7.69
CA MET A 319 -17.60 2.66 8.35
C MET A 319 -16.68 3.30 7.31
N GLU A 320 -17.02 4.49 6.81
CA GLU A 320 -16.34 5.13 5.67
C GLU A 320 -14.82 5.27 5.86
N SER A 321 -14.36 5.64 7.06
CA SER A 321 -12.92 5.77 7.34
C SER A 321 -12.17 4.44 7.15
N ILE A 322 -12.79 3.32 7.55
CA ILE A 322 -12.19 1.98 7.38
C ILE A 322 -12.30 1.54 5.93
N THR A 323 -13.40 1.85 5.25
CA THR A 323 -13.59 1.56 3.83
C THR A 323 -12.52 2.28 2.98
N ASN A 324 -12.29 3.57 3.25
CA ASN A 324 -11.29 4.40 2.57
C ASN A 324 -9.85 3.94 2.80
N PHE A 325 -9.60 3.19 3.86
CA PHE A 325 -8.31 2.54 4.14
C PHE A 325 -8.23 1.14 3.51
N SER A 326 -9.26 0.31 3.72
CA SER A 326 -9.22 -1.11 3.38
C SER A 326 -9.31 -1.39 1.87
N LEU A 327 -10.05 -0.59 1.11
CA LEU A 327 -10.17 -0.75 -0.34
C LEU A 327 -8.82 -0.52 -1.06
N PRO A 328 -8.12 0.63 -0.84
CA PRO A 328 -6.79 0.82 -1.42
C PRO A 328 -5.77 -0.21 -0.93
N LEU A 329 -5.84 -0.62 0.34
CA LEU A 329 -4.98 -1.67 0.89
C LEU A 329 -5.18 -3.00 0.15
N LEU A 330 -6.44 -3.41 -0.04
CA LEU A 330 -6.79 -4.65 -0.76
C LEU A 330 -6.18 -4.67 -2.17
N VAL A 331 -6.39 -3.60 -2.94
CA VAL A 331 -5.86 -3.50 -4.31
C VAL A 331 -4.34 -3.44 -4.31
N GLY A 332 -3.74 -2.70 -3.38
CA GLY A 332 -2.29 -2.60 -3.24
C GLY A 332 -1.62 -3.93 -2.88
N LEU A 333 -2.24 -4.76 -2.03
CA LEU A 333 -1.74 -6.10 -1.71
C LEU A 333 -1.78 -7.03 -2.94
N ILE A 334 -2.83 -6.97 -3.75
CA ILE A 334 -2.92 -7.72 -5.01
C ILE A 334 -1.84 -7.24 -5.99
N SER A 335 -1.67 -5.90 -6.13
CA SER A 335 -0.62 -5.32 -6.95
C SER A 335 0.78 -5.76 -6.49
N GLY A 336 1.06 -5.76 -5.17
CA GLY A 336 2.34 -6.17 -4.61
C GLY A 336 2.68 -7.64 -4.87
N CYS A 337 1.69 -8.53 -4.83
CA CYS A 337 1.87 -9.92 -5.24
C CYS A 337 2.23 -10.01 -6.74
N TYR A 338 1.50 -9.30 -7.59
CA TYR A 338 1.77 -9.26 -9.02
C TYR A 338 3.15 -8.68 -9.33
N SER A 339 3.49 -7.54 -8.78
CA SER A 339 4.75 -6.83 -9.07
C SER A 339 5.99 -7.62 -8.62
N SER A 340 5.93 -8.27 -7.46
CA SER A 340 7.02 -9.11 -6.96
C SER A 340 7.30 -10.31 -7.87
N ILE A 341 6.25 -10.94 -8.41
CA ILE A 341 6.38 -12.12 -9.28
C ILE A 341 6.68 -11.73 -10.72
N CYS A 342 5.91 -10.77 -11.27
CA CYS A 342 5.89 -10.48 -12.71
C CYS A 342 6.76 -9.30 -13.13
N ILE A 343 7.17 -8.43 -12.20
CA ILE A 343 7.97 -7.25 -12.51
C ILE A 343 9.39 -7.37 -11.96
N ALA A 344 9.56 -7.58 -10.66
CA ALA A 344 10.88 -7.49 -10.00
C ALA A 344 11.91 -8.48 -10.59
N GLY A 345 11.56 -9.77 -10.69
CA GLY A 345 12.45 -10.80 -11.24
C GLY A 345 12.78 -10.58 -12.72
N PRO A 346 11.79 -10.48 -13.63
CA PRO A 346 12.03 -10.23 -15.05
C PRO A 346 12.76 -8.91 -15.35
N LEU A 347 12.52 -7.86 -14.55
CA LEU A 347 13.23 -6.58 -14.69
C LEU A 347 14.70 -6.70 -14.28
N TRP A 348 14.99 -7.48 -13.24
CA TRP A 348 16.35 -7.78 -12.83
C TRP A 348 17.13 -8.53 -13.92
N VAL A 349 16.50 -9.54 -14.57
CA VAL A 349 17.09 -10.25 -15.72
C VAL A 349 17.44 -9.27 -16.85
N TRP A 350 16.47 -8.43 -17.23
CA TRP A 350 16.67 -7.43 -18.28
C TRP A 350 17.84 -6.50 -17.97
N TRP A 351 17.94 -6.02 -16.72
CA TRP A 351 19.02 -5.15 -16.26
C TRP A 351 20.39 -5.82 -16.33
N GLU A 352 20.53 -7.04 -15.80
CA GLU A 352 21.79 -7.78 -15.80
C GLU A 352 22.24 -8.17 -17.21
N GLU A 353 21.35 -8.64 -18.07
CA GLU A 353 21.64 -8.91 -19.48
C GLU A 353 22.14 -7.65 -20.22
N HIS A 354 21.52 -6.50 -19.95
CA HIS A 354 21.94 -5.23 -20.55
C HIS A 354 23.33 -4.81 -20.06
N ARG A 355 23.58 -4.94 -18.77
CA ARG A 355 24.89 -4.67 -18.15
C ARG A 355 25.99 -5.54 -18.73
N GLU A 356 25.75 -6.84 -18.88
CA GLU A 356 26.69 -7.77 -19.49
C GLU A 356 27.01 -7.40 -20.95
N LYS A 357 26.00 -7.01 -21.73
CA LYS A 357 26.19 -6.56 -23.12
C LYS A 357 27.08 -5.31 -23.20
N ILE A 358 26.88 -4.34 -22.30
CA ILE A 358 27.71 -3.13 -22.23
C ILE A 358 29.15 -3.48 -21.87
N GLN A 359 29.36 -4.37 -20.88
CA GLN A 359 30.70 -4.79 -20.48
C GLN A 359 31.44 -5.50 -21.60
N LYS A 360 30.78 -6.43 -22.32
CA LYS A 360 31.36 -7.13 -23.46
C LYS A 360 31.78 -6.16 -24.59
N ARG A 361 30.96 -5.13 -24.86
CA ARG A 361 31.30 -4.08 -25.83
C ARG A 361 32.54 -3.29 -25.42
N LYS A 362 32.66 -2.87 -24.17
CA LYS A 362 33.81 -2.13 -23.64
C LYS A 362 35.09 -2.97 -23.64
N THR A 363 34.99 -4.28 -23.35
CA THR A 363 36.16 -5.19 -23.37
C THR A 363 36.60 -5.52 -24.80
N GLY A 364 35.67 -5.65 -25.75
CA GLY A 364 35.95 -5.85 -27.15
C GLY A 364 36.59 -4.64 -27.84
N GLN A 365 36.25 -3.41 -27.42
CA GLN A 365 36.90 -2.18 -27.90
C GLN A 365 38.33 -1.98 -27.33
N LYS A 366 38.65 -2.51 -26.16
CA LYS A 366 40.04 -2.45 -25.62
C LYS A 366 40.99 -3.48 -26.22
N ARG A 367 40.46 -4.45 -27.00
CA ARG A 367 41.28 -5.47 -27.70
C ARG A 367 41.53 -5.16 -29.19
N LYS A 368 40.94 -4.06 -29.73
CA LYS A 368 41.30 -3.45 -30.99
C LYS A 368 42.15 -2.20 -30.72
#